data_4ef0feae8bd5b870c6b5093dede60760
#
_entry.id   4ef0feae8bd5b870c6b5093dede60760
#
_cell.length_a   1.000
_cell.length_b   1.000
_cell.length_c   1.000
_cell.angle_alpha   90.00
_cell.angle_beta   90.00
_cell.angle_gamma   90.00
#
_symmetry.space_group_name_H-M   'P 1'
#
loop_
_entity.id
_entity.type
_entity.pdbx_description
1 polymer ?
#
loop_
_entity_poly.entity_id
_entity_poly.type
_entity_poly.pdbx_seq_one_letter_code
_entity_poly.pdbx_strand_id
1 'polypeptide(L)'
;MANNLKKFETEAQYSAATLNYPAVSWVTNGHSVHFDKTAPTPTFGGLTVYYYIDNPNVEITLFNGGGDSSGGESDSGSGGGGALPTTMIVDGNSETPINTWRFETAGEHIVQYTFENNEIPYAFMQDIGYATKIEIGNDITTIPNENADGKPFGNMIELTSVTISNSITYIGDGALNGCFSLETITVEATTPPTLGSLAFDNTNNCPIYVPASVVDEYKNSTSTGWSEYASRIQAIQ
;
A
#
# COMPACT_ATOMS: atom_id res chain seq x y z
N MET A 1 -20.24 18.33 20.05
CA MET A 1 -19.27 17.34 19.60
C MET A 1 -17.92 18.05 19.59
N ALA A 2 -17.06 17.72 20.52
CA ALA A 2 -15.78 18.40 20.69
C ALA A 2 -14.75 17.79 19.73
N ASN A 3 -14.35 18.56 18.74
CA ASN A 3 -13.19 18.23 17.91
C ASN A 3 -11.94 18.20 18.80
N ASN A 4 -11.38 17.03 19.03
CA ASN A 4 -10.08 16.87 19.67
C ASN A 4 -8.97 17.26 18.69
N LEU A 5 -8.87 18.55 18.40
CA LEU A 5 -7.66 19.12 17.84
C LEU A 5 -6.62 19.14 18.97
N LYS A 6 -5.65 18.22 18.93
CA LYS A 6 -4.46 18.32 19.80
C LYS A 6 -3.77 19.64 19.48
N LYS A 7 -3.81 20.57 20.39
CA LYS A 7 -3.13 21.87 20.32
C LYS A 7 -1.68 21.61 20.69
N PHE A 8 -0.77 21.76 19.74
CA PHE A 8 0.66 21.72 20.04
C PHE A 8 1.07 23.05 20.66
N GLU A 9 1.71 23.01 21.82
CA GLU A 9 2.03 24.21 22.58
C GLU A 9 3.38 24.85 22.21
N THR A 10 4.25 24.12 21.47
CA THR A 10 5.57 24.61 21.05
C THR A 10 5.98 24.06 19.69
N GLU A 11 6.84 24.82 18.98
CA GLU A 11 7.45 24.42 17.71
C GLU A 11 8.25 23.11 17.80
N ALA A 12 8.81 22.80 18.97
CA ALA A 12 9.54 21.55 19.23
C ALA A 12 8.61 20.33 19.29
N GLN A 13 7.39 20.50 19.85
CA GLN A 13 6.38 19.44 19.86
C GLN A 13 5.82 19.19 18.45
N TYR A 14 5.73 20.25 17.67
CA TYR A 14 5.36 20.18 16.27
C TYR A 14 6.40 19.40 15.46
N SER A 15 7.70 19.69 15.61
CA SER A 15 8.78 18.97 14.92
C SER A 15 8.84 17.49 15.26
N ALA A 16 8.49 17.11 16.48
CA ALA A 16 8.46 15.69 16.90
C ALA A 16 7.22 14.93 16.36
N ALA A 17 6.12 15.66 16.10
CA ALA A 17 4.90 15.07 15.55
C ALA A 17 4.88 15.04 14.01
N THR A 18 5.79 15.77 13.36
CA THR A 18 5.86 15.92 11.89
C THR A 18 6.52 14.76 11.18
N LEU A 19 6.64 13.62 11.81
CA LEU A 19 7.37 12.51 11.20
C LEU A 19 6.69 11.90 9.98
N ASN A 20 5.55 12.36 9.47
CA ASN A 20 5.00 11.79 8.22
C ASN A 20 3.69 12.40 7.72
N TYR A 21 3.43 13.71 7.95
CA TYR A 21 2.25 14.34 7.35
C TYR A 21 2.63 15.45 6.35
N PRO A 22 1.78 15.69 5.32
CA PRO A 22 1.99 16.80 4.39
C PRO A 22 2.14 18.11 5.16
N ALA A 23 3.03 18.96 4.68
CA ALA A 23 3.35 20.22 5.31
C ALA A 23 2.07 21.01 5.65
N VAL A 24 1.80 21.19 6.94
CA VAL A 24 0.72 22.03 7.41
C VAL A 24 1.22 23.45 7.40
N SER A 25 0.76 24.27 6.46
CA SER A 25 1.04 25.70 6.52
C SER A 25 0.06 26.38 7.50
N TRP A 26 0.61 27.00 8.53
CA TRP A 26 -0.17 27.82 9.45
C TRP A 26 -0.46 29.17 8.80
N VAL A 27 -1.73 29.44 8.50
CA VAL A 27 -2.14 30.80 8.13
C VAL A 27 -2.49 31.54 9.42
N THR A 28 -1.74 32.61 9.71
CA THR A 28 -1.80 33.39 10.95
C THR A 28 -3.07 34.25 11.11
N ASN A 29 -4.12 33.96 10.37
CA ASN A 29 -5.43 34.60 10.49
C ASN A 29 -6.42 33.83 11.36
N GLY A 30 -5.90 33.17 12.35
CA GLY A 30 -6.60 32.92 13.60
C GLY A 30 -7.63 31.82 13.65
N HIS A 31 -8.04 31.08 12.61
CA HIS A 31 -9.09 30.07 12.83
C HIS A 31 -9.22 28.95 11.78
N SER A 32 -8.33 28.79 10.82
CA SER A 32 -8.43 27.63 9.91
C SER A 32 -7.07 27.02 9.60
N VAL A 33 -7.00 25.70 9.72
CA VAL A 33 -5.88 24.90 9.21
C VAL A 33 -6.19 24.58 7.76
N HIS A 34 -5.41 25.10 6.83
CA HIS A 34 -5.47 24.70 5.43
C HIS A 34 -4.37 23.68 5.16
N PHE A 35 -4.76 22.54 4.66
CA PHE A 35 -3.83 21.56 4.10
C PHE A 35 -3.44 22.05 2.71
N ASP A 36 -2.15 22.29 2.50
CA ASP A 36 -1.65 22.58 1.16
C ASP A 36 -1.62 21.29 0.34
N LYS A 37 -2.62 21.09 -0.51
CA LYS A 37 -2.70 19.95 -1.40
C LYS A 37 -1.64 19.95 -2.51
N THR A 38 -0.85 21.03 -2.63
CA THR A 38 0.18 21.18 -3.67
C THR A 38 1.58 20.87 -3.16
N ALA A 39 1.80 20.79 -1.84
CA ALA A 39 3.05 20.32 -1.29
C ALA A 39 3.20 18.82 -1.61
N PRO A 40 4.36 18.36 -2.15
CA PRO A 40 4.59 16.95 -2.33
C PRO A 40 4.47 16.28 -0.96
N THR A 41 3.51 15.38 -0.84
CA THR A 41 3.36 14.54 0.36
C THR A 41 4.68 13.82 0.55
N PRO A 42 5.34 13.91 1.73
CA PRO A 42 6.51 13.07 1.97
C PRO A 42 6.08 11.62 1.76
N THR A 43 6.64 10.98 0.75
CA THR A 43 6.30 9.59 0.43
C THR A 43 6.76 8.74 1.60
N PHE A 44 5.84 8.05 2.27
CA PHE A 44 6.19 7.07 3.28
C PHE A 44 7.03 5.97 2.61
N GLY A 45 8.18 5.63 3.19
CA GLY A 45 9.11 4.69 2.56
C GLY A 45 8.62 3.25 2.50
N GLY A 46 7.71 2.85 3.41
CA GLY A 46 7.13 1.52 3.50
C GLY A 46 5.87 1.34 2.63
N LEU A 47 4.94 0.53 3.11
CA LEU A 47 3.66 0.26 2.46
C LEU A 47 2.57 1.15 3.06
N THR A 48 1.85 1.92 2.24
CA THR A 48 0.66 2.66 2.64
C THR A 48 -0.58 2.03 2.02
N VAL A 49 -1.59 1.75 2.82
CA VAL A 49 -2.86 1.17 2.40
C VAL A 49 -4.00 2.08 2.83
N TYR A 50 -4.91 2.34 1.91
CA TYR A 50 -6.11 3.12 2.13
C TYR A 50 -7.30 2.19 2.21
N TYR A 51 -8.05 2.27 3.31
CA TYR A 51 -9.26 1.50 3.57
C TYR A 51 -10.47 2.40 3.49
N TYR A 52 -11.55 1.93 2.89
CA TYR A 52 -12.81 2.64 2.93
C TYR A 52 -13.82 1.89 3.81
N ILE A 53 -14.31 2.54 4.84
CA ILE A 53 -15.17 1.96 5.87
C ILE A 53 -16.57 2.56 5.78
N ASP A 54 -17.54 1.77 5.37
CA ASP A 54 -18.96 2.15 5.34
C ASP A 54 -19.61 2.06 6.72
N ASN A 55 -19.29 1.01 7.46
CA ASN A 55 -19.87 0.70 8.76
C ASN A 55 -18.79 0.75 9.85
N PRO A 56 -18.71 1.85 10.62
CA PRO A 56 -17.73 1.97 11.68
C PRO A 56 -17.99 0.97 12.82
N ASN A 57 -16.96 0.72 13.64
CA ASN A 57 -16.98 -0.22 14.75
C ASN A 57 -17.15 -1.70 14.38
N VAL A 58 -17.07 -2.04 13.09
CA VAL A 58 -16.94 -3.43 12.63
C VAL A 58 -15.45 -3.78 12.64
N GLU A 59 -15.13 -4.98 13.11
CA GLU A 59 -13.77 -5.51 13.03
C GLU A 59 -13.48 -5.96 11.61
N ILE A 60 -12.40 -5.47 11.05
CA ILE A 60 -11.93 -5.85 9.71
C ILE A 60 -10.52 -6.43 9.78
N THR A 61 -10.18 -7.28 8.82
CA THR A 61 -8.82 -7.76 8.63
C THR A 61 -8.03 -6.70 7.85
N LEU A 62 -6.90 -6.28 8.40
CA LEU A 62 -5.98 -5.33 7.75
C LEU A 62 -4.93 -6.05 6.89
N PHE A 63 -4.44 -7.18 7.36
CA PHE A 63 -3.45 -8.00 6.65
C PHE A 63 -3.48 -9.43 7.16
N ASN A 64 -2.94 -10.35 6.37
CA ASN A 64 -2.77 -11.75 6.74
C ASN A 64 -1.43 -11.93 7.47
N GLY A 65 -1.47 -12.44 8.68
CA GLY A 65 -0.26 -12.68 9.48
C GLY A 65 -0.56 -12.68 10.96
N GLY A 66 0.39 -13.17 11.76
CA GLY A 66 0.26 -13.15 13.22
C GLY A 66 -0.69 -14.19 13.79
N GLY A 67 -0.81 -15.35 13.18
CA GLY A 67 -1.42 -16.50 13.82
C GLY A 67 -0.67 -16.78 15.13
N ASP A 68 -1.39 -16.71 16.26
CA ASP A 68 -0.89 -16.98 17.59
C ASP A 68 -0.10 -18.29 17.63
N SER A 69 1.18 -18.23 17.94
CA SER A 69 2.04 -19.39 18.14
C SER A 69 1.78 -20.08 19.49
N SER A 70 0.61 -19.90 20.10
CA SER A 70 0.20 -20.58 21.33
C SER A 70 -0.62 -21.83 21.03
N GLY A 71 0.07 -22.93 20.75
CA GLY A 71 -0.31 -24.28 21.15
C GLY A 71 -1.42 -24.99 20.42
N GLY A 72 -1.02 -25.87 19.49
CA GLY A 72 -1.61 -27.21 19.36
C GLY A 72 -3.03 -27.29 18.85
N GLU A 73 -3.15 -27.51 17.59
CA GLU A 73 -3.87 -28.61 16.95
C GLU A 73 -3.97 -28.33 15.45
N SER A 74 -3.66 -29.34 14.66
CA SER A 74 -3.66 -29.33 13.22
C SER A 74 -5.06 -29.06 12.68
N ASP A 75 -5.37 -27.83 12.31
CA ASP A 75 -6.44 -27.57 11.35
C ASP A 75 -5.80 -27.20 10.00
N SER A 76 -6.15 -27.99 8.99
CA SER A 76 -5.70 -27.83 7.61
C SER A 76 -6.41 -26.67 6.92
N GLY A 77 -6.26 -25.47 7.49
CA GLY A 77 -6.69 -24.21 6.91
C GLY A 77 -5.46 -23.33 6.65
N SER A 78 -5.18 -23.03 5.41
CA SER A 78 -4.04 -22.28 4.92
C SER A 78 -3.92 -20.90 5.61
N GLY A 79 -3.29 -20.88 6.77
CA GLY A 79 -2.85 -19.68 7.44
C GLY A 79 -1.34 -19.56 7.28
N GLY A 80 -0.89 -18.98 6.17
CA GLY A 80 0.51 -18.64 6.00
C GLY A 80 0.92 -17.70 7.10
N GLY A 81 1.77 -18.16 8.03
CA GLY A 81 2.34 -17.32 9.09
C GLY A 81 3.28 -16.27 8.51
N GLY A 82 2.74 -15.25 7.85
CA GLY A 82 3.51 -14.10 7.41
C GLY A 82 4.08 -13.34 8.60
N ALA A 83 5.30 -12.84 8.47
CA ALA A 83 5.91 -11.98 9.48
C ALA A 83 5.02 -10.74 9.70
N LEU A 84 4.89 -10.34 10.96
CA LEU A 84 4.20 -9.08 11.30
C LEU A 84 5.03 -7.89 10.79
N PRO A 85 4.37 -6.78 10.42
CA PRO A 85 5.08 -5.54 10.18
C PRO A 85 5.83 -5.10 11.45
N THR A 86 6.98 -4.44 11.28
CA THR A 86 7.75 -3.90 12.41
C THR A 86 7.10 -2.68 13.02
N THR A 87 6.43 -1.88 12.20
CA THR A 87 5.61 -0.75 12.67
C THR A 87 4.27 -0.74 11.97
N MET A 88 3.28 -0.21 12.66
CA MET A 88 1.97 0.08 12.12
C MET A 88 1.55 1.48 12.58
N ILE A 89 1.12 2.31 11.64
CA ILE A 89 0.60 3.66 11.91
C ILE A 89 -0.81 3.71 11.35
N VAL A 90 -1.80 3.96 12.19
CA VAL A 90 -3.21 4.06 11.81
C VAL A 90 -3.65 5.50 11.95
N ASP A 91 -4.08 6.13 10.85
CA ASP A 91 -4.49 7.53 10.81
C ASP A 91 -3.51 8.48 11.53
N GLY A 92 -2.19 8.18 11.35
CA GLY A 92 -1.09 8.92 11.94
C GLY A 92 -0.74 8.62 13.39
N ASN A 93 -1.39 7.66 13.99
CA ASN A 93 -1.05 7.22 15.34
C ASN A 93 -0.25 5.91 15.26
N SER A 94 0.86 5.85 16.00
CA SER A 94 1.67 4.63 16.09
C SER A 94 0.94 3.60 16.95
N GLU A 95 0.76 2.42 16.40
CA GLU A 95 0.03 1.32 17.02
C GLU A 95 0.89 0.06 17.08
N THR A 96 0.55 -0.84 17.98
CA THR A 96 1.14 -2.19 17.97
C THR A 96 0.61 -2.94 16.76
N PRO A 97 1.48 -3.56 15.94
CA PRO A 97 1.02 -4.33 14.78
C PRO A 97 0.07 -5.46 15.18
N ILE A 98 -1.16 -5.37 14.69
CA ILE A 98 -2.21 -6.40 14.81
C ILE A 98 -2.91 -6.54 13.47
N ASN A 99 -3.38 -7.72 13.17
CA ASN A 99 -3.96 -8.02 11.86
C ASN A 99 -5.45 -7.70 11.74
N THR A 100 -6.12 -7.36 12.83
CA THR A 100 -7.52 -6.89 12.81
C THR A 100 -7.64 -5.54 13.48
N TRP A 101 -8.59 -4.72 13.03
CA TRP A 101 -8.80 -3.37 13.52
C TRP A 101 -10.27 -2.97 13.50
N ARG A 102 -10.63 -2.01 14.37
CA ARG A 102 -11.95 -1.37 14.36
C ARG A 102 -11.79 0.13 14.18
N PHE A 103 -12.21 0.64 13.04
CA PHE A 103 -12.30 2.07 12.84
C PHE A 103 -13.57 2.62 13.48
N GLU A 104 -13.44 3.70 14.24
CA GLU A 104 -14.57 4.31 14.97
C GLU A 104 -15.44 5.21 14.07
N THR A 105 -14.92 5.60 12.91
CA THR A 105 -15.59 6.47 11.94
C THR A 105 -15.74 5.79 10.59
N ALA A 106 -16.74 6.21 9.82
CA ALA A 106 -16.86 5.84 8.42
C ALA A 106 -16.01 6.78 7.54
N GLY A 107 -15.62 6.31 6.38
CA GLY A 107 -14.84 7.04 5.41
C GLY A 107 -13.48 6.41 5.11
N GLU A 108 -12.59 7.21 4.53
CA GLU A 108 -11.23 6.78 4.21
C GLU A 108 -10.35 6.79 5.47
N HIS A 109 -9.60 5.70 5.64
CA HIS A 109 -8.60 5.51 6.69
C HIS A 109 -7.28 5.09 6.07
N ILE A 110 -6.17 5.50 6.68
CA ILE A 110 -4.82 5.23 6.18
C ILE A 110 -4.07 4.39 7.19
N VAL A 111 -3.53 3.26 6.73
CA VAL A 111 -2.64 2.42 7.53
C VAL A 111 -1.29 2.29 6.80
N GLN A 112 -0.22 2.57 7.55
CA GLN A 112 1.14 2.53 7.04
C GLN A 112 1.94 1.45 7.78
N TYR A 113 2.72 0.67 7.02
CA TYR A 113 3.48 -0.45 7.52
C TYR A 113 4.95 -0.33 7.14
N THR A 114 5.85 -0.66 8.08
CA THR A 114 7.23 -1.00 7.74
C THR A 114 7.51 -2.45 8.06
N PHE A 115 8.51 -3.03 7.41
CA PHE A 115 8.84 -4.43 7.52
C PHE A 115 10.30 -4.61 7.88
N GLU A 116 10.64 -5.74 8.48
CA GLU A 116 12.03 -6.14 8.65
C GLU A 116 12.69 -6.30 7.27
N ASN A 117 13.90 -5.78 7.11
CA ASN A 117 14.63 -5.77 5.85
C ASN A 117 13.92 -5.09 4.67
N ASN A 118 12.86 -4.29 4.93
CA ASN A 118 12.05 -3.64 3.91
C ASN A 118 11.43 -4.62 2.89
N GLU A 119 11.10 -5.83 3.33
CA GLU A 119 10.49 -6.88 2.51
C GLU A 119 9.02 -7.07 2.90
N ILE A 120 8.11 -7.00 1.91
CA ILE A 120 6.69 -7.30 2.10
C ILE A 120 6.56 -8.81 2.32
N PRO A 121 5.86 -9.27 3.39
CA PRO A 121 5.64 -10.69 3.60
C PRO A 121 4.77 -11.32 2.50
N TYR A 122 4.96 -12.62 2.27
CA TYR A 122 4.10 -13.40 1.37
C TYR A 122 2.64 -13.38 1.86
N ALA A 123 1.71 -13.36 0.92
CA ALA A 123 0.26 -13.33 1.19
C ALA A 123 -0.21 -12.17 2.11
N PHE A 124 0.61 -11.12 2.30
CA PHE A 124 0.36 -10.05 3.29
C PHE A 124 -1.03 -9.43 3.15
N MET A 125 -1.45 -9.12 1.92
CA MET A 125 -2.73 -8.47 1.63
C MET A 125 -3.70 -9.34 0.81
N GLN A 126 -3.43 -10.64 0.67
CA GLN A 126 -4.32 -11.50 -0.10
C GLN A 126 -5.74 -11.53 0.48
N ASP A 127 -6.75 -11.45 -0.40
CA ASP A 127 -8.18 -11.49 -0.05
C ASP A 127 -8.62 -10.40 0.96
N ILE A 128 -7.82 -9.35 1.15
CA ILE A 128 -8.19 -8.23 2.01
C ILE A 128 -9.25 -7.38 1.30
N GLY A 129 -10.45 -7.36 1.85
CA GLY A 129 -11.51 -6.42 1.49
C GLY A 129 -11.24 -5.03 2.05
N TYR A 130 -12.08 -4.06 1.78
CA TYR A 130 -12.02 -2.68 2.26
C TYR A 130 -10.79 -1.86 1.85
N ALA A 131 -9.69 -2.48 1.40
CA ALA A 131 -8.53 -1.76 0.89
C ALA A 131 -8.78 -1.31 -0.55
N THR A 132 -8.77 0.01 -0.77
CA THR A 132 -9.12 0.62 -2.05
C THR A 132 -7.92 1.15 -2.82
N LYS A 133 -6.83 1.48 -2.12
CA LYS A 133 -5.61 2.01 -2.73
C LYS A 133 -4.37 1.50 -1.98
N ILE A 134 -3.30 1.25 -2.73
CA ILE A 134 -1.98 0.87 -2.20
C ILE A 134 -0.92 1.79 -2.78
N GLU A 135 0.00 2.26 -1.93
CA GLU A 135 1.23 2.94 -2.33
C GLU A 135 2.42 2.19 -1.73
N ILE A 136 3.31 1.70 -2.60
CA ILE A 136 4.56 1.03 -2.22
C ILE A 136 5.67 2.06 -2.25
N GLY A 137 6.24 2.35 -1.09
CA GLY A 137 7.23 3.40 -0.90
C GLY A 137 8.66 2.99 -1.26
N ASN A 138 9.56 3.96 -1.18
CA ASN A 138 10.93 3.84 -1.70
C ASN A 138 11.86 2.95 -0.87
N ASP A 139 11.49 2.55 0.34
CA ASP A 139 12.31 1.62 1.12
C ASP A 139 12.14 0.17 0.63
N ILE A 140 11.04 -0.11 -0.09
CA ILE A 140 10.74 -1.43 -0.61
C ILE A 140 11.33 -1.56 -2.02
N THR A 141 12.08 -2.62 -2.26
CA THR A 141 12.75 -2.87 -3.56
C THR A 141 12.18 -4.06 -4.32
N THR A 142 11.38 -4.89 -3.64
CA THR A 142 10.85 -6.14 -4.21
C THR A 142 9.42 -6.38 -3.73
N ILE A 143 8.54 -6.73 -4.65
CA ILE A 143 7.26 -7.35 -4.34
C ILE A 143 7.47 -8.87 -4.51
N PRO A 144 7.22 -9.70 -3.48
CA PRO A 144 7.55 -11.12 -3.55
C PRO A 144 6.67 -11.89 -4.55
N ASN A 145 7.13 -13.09 -4.91
CA ASN A 145 6.33 -14.03 -5.69
C ASN A 145 5.13 -14.55 -4.90
N GLU A 146 4.10 -15.01 -5.61
CA GLU A 146 3.16 -15.94 -5.01
C GLU A 146 3.91 -17.23 -4.58
N ASN A 147 3.43 -17.86 -3.54
CA ASN A 147 3.93 -19.14 -3.08
C ASN A 147 2.75 -20.02 -2.62
N ALA A 148 3.05 -21.14 -1.93
CA ALA A 148 2.02 -22.03 -1.42
C ALA A 148 1.07 -21.36 -0.41
N ASP A 149 1.54 -20.32 0.27
CA ASP A 149 0.75 -19.55 1.28
C ASP A 149 -0.13 -18.49 0.63
N GLY A 150 0.20 -18.04 -0.59
CA GLY A 150 -0.62 -17.10 -1.36
C GLY A 150 0.17 -16.04 -2.11
N LYS A 151 -0.56 -14.99 -2.51
CA LYS A 151 -0.10 -13.86 -3.31
C LYS A 151 0.08 -12.63 -2.42
N PRO A 152 1.10 -11.79 -2.65
CA PRO A 152 1.31 -10.61 -1.78
C PRO A 152 0.12 -9.66 -1.75
N PHE A 153 -0.53 -9.40 -2.90
CA PHE A 153 -1.69 -8.52 -3.05
C PHE A 153 -2.80 -9.17 -3.90
N GLY A 154 -2.92 -10.49 -3.88
CA GLY A 154 -3.89 -11.18 -4.73
C GLY A 154 -5.34 -11.05 -4.27
N ASN A 155 -6.28 -11.10 -5.23
CA ASN A 155 -7.72 -11.15 -4.99
C ASN A 155 -8.29 -9.99 -4.13
N MET A 156 -7.65 -8.83 -4.14
CA MET A 156 -8.15 -7.64 -3.46
C MET A 156 -9.27 -7.00 -4.31
N ILE A 157 -10.48 -7.44 -4.07
CA ILE A 157 -11.63 -7.14 -4.96
C ILE A 157 -12.10 -5.67 -4.92
N GLU A 158 -11.78 -4.94 -3.85
CA GLU A 158 -12.10 -3.52 -3.70
C GLU A 158 -10.94 -2.59 -4.13
N LEU A 159 -9.79 -3.17 -4.47
CA LEU A 159 -8.60 -2.40 -4.81
C LEU A 159 -8.75 -1.74 -6.19
N THR A 160 -8.75 -0.42 -6.24
CA THR A 160 -8.92 0.37 -7.46
C THR A 160 -7.63 0.99 -7.98
N SER A 161 -6.64 1.22 -7.12
CA SER A 161 -5.40 1.91 -7.49
C SER A 161 -4.17 1.35 -6.78
N VAL A 162 -3.09 1.19 -7.54
CA VAL A 162 -1.77 0.81 -7.00
C VAL A 162 -0.71 1.75 -7.55
N THR A 163 0.12 2.30 -6.65
CA THR A 163 1.34 3.04 -7.01
C THR A 163 2.56 2.28 -6.51
N ILE A 164 3.48 2.03 -7.43
CA ILE A 164 4.73 1.29 -7.21
C ILE A 164 5.89 2.27 -7.40
N SER A 165 6.68 2.48 -6.34
CA SER A 165 7.77 3.45 -6.34
C SER A 165 8.90 3.12 -7.33
N ASN A 166 9.77 4.09 -7.52
CA ASN A 166 10.92 3.98 -8.41
C ASN A 166 12.07 3.09 -7.88
N SER A 167 12.01 2.67 -6.63
CA SER A 167 12.99 1.77 -6.00
C SER A 167 12.77 0.30 -6.34
N ILE A 168 11.56 -0.05 -6.81
CA ILE A 168 11.20 -1.44 -7.14
C ILE A 168 12.03 -1.94 -8.32
N THR A 169 12.69 -3.09 -8.12
CA THR A 169 13.49 -3.78 -9.14
C THR A 169 12.87 -5.10 -9.58
N TYR A 170 11.95 -5.64 -8.79
CA TYR A 170 11.26 -6.90 -9.05
C TYR A 170 9.80 -6.86 -8.58
N ILE A 171 8.90 -7.32 -9.43
CA ILE A 171 7.48 -7.53 -9.14
C ILE A 171 7.19 -9.01 -9.36
N GLY A 172 6.86 -9.72 -8.31
CA GLY A 172 6.77 -11.17 -8.28
C GLY A 172 5.64 -11.79 -9.10
N ASP A 173 5.72 -13.12 -9.24
CA ASP A 173 4.68 -13.92 -9.86
C ASP A 173 3.34 -13.70 -9.15
N GLY A 174 2.28 -13.50 -9.91
CA GLY A 174 0.93 -13.33 -9.38
C GLY A 174 0.71 -12.13 -8.44
N ALA A 175 1.63 -11.17 -8.37
CA ALA A 175 1.67 -10.13 -7.35
C ALA A 175 0.32 -9.41 -7.13
N LEU A 176 -0.38 -9.03 -8.19
CA LEU A 176 -1.70 -8.36 -8.15
C LEU A 176 -2.80 -9.21 -8.82
N ASN A 177 -2.53 -10.49 -9.04
CA ASN A 177 -3.47 -11.36 -9.75
C ASN A 177 -4.82 -11.45 -9.01
N GLY A 178 -5.91 -11.23 -9.76
CA GLY A 178 -7.27 -11.31 -9.22
C GLY A 178 -7.80 -10.01 -8.59
N CYS A 179 -7.09 -8.89 -8.74
CA CYS A 179 -7.59 -7.58 -8.33
C CYS A 179 -8.52 -7.01 -9.41
N PHE A 180 -9.74 -7.57 -9.50
CA PHE A 180 -10.67 -7.31 -10.61
C PHE A 180 -11.20 -5.88 -10.70
N SER A 181 -11.12 -5.10 -9.61
CA SER A 181 -11.61 -3.71 -9.56
C SER A 181 -10.55 -2.68 -9.90
N LEU A 182 -9.31 -3.10 -10.23
CA LEU A 182 -8.23 -2.15 -10.54
C LEU A 182 -8.59 -1.27 -11.74
N GLU A 183 -8.50 0.03 -11.52
CA GLU A 183 -8.68 1.08 -12.52
C GLU A 183 -7.35 1.63 -13.00
N THR A 184 -6.32 1.62 -12.14
CA THR A 184 -5.00 2.16 -12.45
C THR A 184 -3.88 1.40 -11.75
N ILE A 185 -2.76 1.20 -12.48
CA ILE A 185 -1.47 0.80 -11.92
C ILE A 185 -0.46 1.87 -12.34
N THR A 186 0.25 2.46 -11.40
CA THR A 186 1.34 3.41 -11.68
C THR A 186 2.66 2.78 -11.25
N VAL A 187 3.65 2.75 -12.13
CA VAL A 187 5.01 2.29 -11.85
C VAL A 187 5.96 3.44 -12.12
N GLU A 188 6.56 3.98 -11.07
CA GLU A 188 7.39 5.18 -11.13
C GLU A 188 8.85 4.88 -11.55
N ALA A 189 9.21 3.60 -11.65
CA ALA A 189 10.57 3.19 -12.01
C ALA A 189 10.95 3.64 -13.42
N THR A 190 12.10 4.29 -13.53
CA THR A 190 12.67 4.74 -14.82
C THR A 190 13.43 3.64 -15.56
N THR A 191 13.65 2.50 -14.93
CA THR A 191 14.15 1.26 -15.54
C THR A 191 13.08 0.18 -15.28
N PRO A 192 12.57 -0.51 -16.31
CA PRO A 192 11.56 -1.53 -16.11
C PRO A 192 12.02 -2.60 -15.10
N PRO A 193 11.36 -2.76 -13.96
CA PRO A 193 11.66 -3.85 -13.03
C PRO A 193 11.43 -5.21 -13.71
N THR A 194 12.07 -6.25 -13.26
CA THR A 194 11.72 -7.60 -13.70
C THR A 194 10.32 -7.95 -13.23
N LEU A 195 9.49 -8.44 -14.14
CA LEU A 195 8.10 -8.80 -13.88
C LEU A 195 7.95 -10.32 -13.86
N GLY A 196 7.36 -10.83 -12.82
CA GLY A 196 7.00 -12.24 -12.70
C GLY A 196 5.81 -12.62 -13.57
N SER A 197 5.60 -13.90 -13.75
CA SER A 197 4.48 -14.43 -14.53
C SER A 197 3.15 -14.04 -13.90
N LEU A 198 2.16 -13.69 -14.73
CA LEU A 198 0.79 -13.39 -14.29
C LEU A 198 0.69 -12.25 -13.25
N ALA A 199 1.73 -11.42 -13.10
CA ALA A 199 1.81 -10.39 -12.06
C ALA A 199 0.59 -9.44 -12.06
N PHE A 200 0.07 -9.09 -13.24
CA PHE A 200 -1.08 -8.22 -13.43
C PHE A 200 -2.25 -8.91 -14.15
N ASP A 201 -2.33 -10.22 -14.04
CA ASP A 201 -3.45 -10.96 -14.62
C ASP A 201 -4.73 -10.71 -13.82
N ASN A 202 -5.86 -10.71 -14.53
CA ASN A 202 -7.16 -10.46 -13.89
C ASN A 202 -7.25 -9.12 -13.12
N THR A 203 -6.58 -8.08 -13.65
CA THR A 203 -6.61 -6.72 -13.11
C THR A 203 -7.44 -5.78 -14.00
N ASN A 204 -8.62 -6.25 -14.46
CA ASN A 204 -9.57 -5.49 -15.27
C ASN A 204 -8.98 -4.84 -16.55
N ASN A 205 -7.83 -5.30 -17.04
CA ASN A 205 -7.08 -4.70 -18.14
C ASN A 205 -6.85 -3.18 -17.98
N CYS A 206 -6.77 -2.70 -16.74
CA CYS A 206 -6.56 -1.29 -16.45
C CYS A 206 -5.26 -0.76 -17.07
N PRO A 207 -5.15 0.54 -17.37
CA PRO A 207 -3.92 1.14 -17.84
C PRO A 207 -2.80 1.00 -16.80
N ILE A 208 -1.57 0.87 -17.33
CA ILE A 208 -0.34 0.85 -16.54
C ILE A 208 0.43 2.12 -16.92
N TYR A 209 0.52 3.04 -15.98
CA TYR A 209 1.21 4.31 -16.17
C TYR A 209 2.68 4.19 -15.75
N VAL A 210 3.57 4.62 -16.65
CA VAL A 210 5.02 4.64 -16.44
C VAL A 210 5.58 6.02 -16.80
N PRO A 211 6.79 6.41 -16.34
CA PRO A 211 7.37 7.69 -16.69
C PRO A 211 7.43 7.88 -18.21
N ALA A 212 7.03 9.05 -18.69
CA ALA A 212 6.91 9.35 -20.13
C ALA A 212 8.19 9.08 -20.94
N SER A 213 9.36 9.26 -20.30
CA SER A 213 10.67 9.06 -20.94
C SER A 213 11.01 7.61 -21.26
N VAL A 214 10.31 6.63 -20.66
CA VAL A 214 10.66 5.19 -20.72
C VAL A 214 9.50 4.31 -21.21
N VAL A 215 8.42 4.89 -21.70
CA VAL A 215 7.25 4.15 -22.22
C VAL A 215 7.64 3.10 -23.26
N ASP A 216 8.50 3.47 -24.22
CA ASP A 216 8.93 2.55 -25.27
C ASP A 216 9.84 1.44 -24.74
N GLU A 217 10.64 1.74 -23.72
CA GLU A 217 11.48 0.74 -23.06
C GLU A 217 10.61 -0.32 -22.38
N TYR A 218 9.60 0.08 -21.63
CA TYR A 218 8.63 -0.84 -21.02
C TYR A 218 7.92 -1.69 -22.08
N LYS A 219 7.35 -1.07 -23.13
CA LYS A 219 6.59 -1.79 -24.16
C LYS A 219 7.41 -2.83 -24.92
N ASN A 220 8.71 -2.60 -25.08
CA ASN A 220 9.60 -3.47 -25.86
C ASN A 220 10.42 -4.42 -24.97
N SER A 221 10.29 -4.37 -23.66
CA SER A 221 11.09 -5.18 -22.75
C SER A 221 10.58 -6.62 -22.66
N THR A 222 11.11 -7.46 -23.51
CA THR A 222 10.82 -8.91 -23.53
C THR A 222 11.56 -9.66 -22.43
N SER A 223 12.77 -9.20 -22.08
CA SER A 223 13.60 -9.83 -21.05
C SER A 223 13.06 -9.65 -19.63
N THR A 224 12.24 -8.65 -19.40
CA THR A 224 11.65 -8.31 -18.10
C THR A 224 10.14 -8.61 -18.04
N GLY A 225 9.53 -9.20 -19.07
CA GLY A 225 8.11 -9.60 -19.08
C GLY A 225 7.11 -8.51 -19.46
N TRP A 226 7.49 -7.25 -19.52
CA TRP A 226 6.58 -6.13 -19.73
C TRP A 226 5.90 -6.09 -21.11
N SER A 227 6.54 -6.66 -22.13
CA SER A 227 5.97 -6.73 -23.48
C SER A 227 4.61 -7.43 -23.54
N GLU A 228 4.29 -8.29 -22.61
CA GLU A 228 2.98 -8.94 -22.50
C GLU A 228 1.87 -7.93 -22.18
N TYR A 229 2.20 -6.85 -21.51
CA TYR A 229 1.28 -5.78 -21.12
C TYR A 229 1.41 -4.52 -21.99
N ALA A 230 2.15 -4.57 -23.12
CA ALA A 230 2.49 -3.40 -23.95
C ALA A 230 1.28 -2.55 -24.37
N SER A 231 0.13 -3.18 -24.63
CA SER A 231 -1.11 -2.49 -25.01
C SER A 231 -1.72 -1.64 -23.88
N ARG A 232 -1.38 -1.92 -22.65
CA ARG A 232 -1.89 -1.23 -21.44
C ARG A 232 -0.97 -0.09 -20.99
N ILE A 233 0.30 -0.09 -21.42
CA ILE A 233 1.33 0.85 -20.94
C ILE A 233 1.11 2.23 -21.56
N GLN A 234 1.05 3.25 -20.69
CA GLN A 234 0.84 4.66 -21.03
C GLN A 234 1.80 5.56 -20.24
N ALA A 235 1.98 6.79 -20.69
CA ALA A 235 2.75 7.78 -19.96
C ALA A 235 1.98 8.33 -18.74
N ILE A 236 2.68 8.53 -17.64
CA ILE A 236 2.19 9.36 -16.51
C ILE A 236 1.96 10.78 -17.08
N GLN A 237 0.79 11.35 -16.79
CA GLN A 237 0.38 12.68 -17.25
C GLN A 237 0.78 13.77 -16.25
#